data_1069051b6207079900efbe75330d54a2
#
_entry.id   1069051b6207079900efbe75330d54a2
#
_cell.length_a   1.000
_cell.length_b   1.000
_cell.length_c   1.000
_cell.angle_alpha   90.00
_cell.angle_beta   90.00
_cell.angle_gamma   90.00
#
_symmetry.space_group_name_H-M   'P 1'
#
loop_
_entity.id
_entity.type
_entity.pdbx_description
1 polymer ?
#
loop_
_entity_poly.entity_id
_entity_poly.type
_entity_poly.pdbx_seq_one_letter_code
_entity_poly.pdbx_strand_id
1 'polypeptide(L)'
;MEDISVETQLLEELYQIIQEWERTEGQQHQLSEDEYLSKLDEYQRKLDEFEDKYNVSDIGKGRDRITFSSGSLVTSSSEVSYVIKFSLSDGYQQNDEEIRLWENLGSDAREHVARLYGWDDNRRWIIQERVSQITSTSSATQTVIENLESCGWVGTDIRPENVGERPTTNHPVLMDLGIGLREK
;
A
#
# COMPACT_ATOMS: atom_id res chain seq x y z
N MET A 1 -6.70 16.42 11.00
CA MET A 1 -6.01 15.67 9.89
C MET A 1 -4.56 16.06 10.04
N GLU A 2 -3.64 15.11 10.14
CA GLU A 2 -2.21 15.43 10.17
C GLU A 2 -1.82 16.04 8.83
N ASP A 3 -1.08 17.15 8.87
CA ASP A 3 -0.55 17.76 7.65
C ASP A 3 0.65 16.93 7.18
N ILE A 4 0.46 16.22 6.08
CA ILE A 4 1.56 15.56 5.35
C ILE A 4 1.95 16.40 4.14
N SER A 5 3.23 16.45 3.83
CA SER A 5 3.73 16.95 2.56
C SER A 5 4.10 15.78 1.66
N VAL A 6 3.61 15.81 0.44
CA VAL A 6 3.77 14.73 -0.55
C VAL A 6 4.50 15.26 -1.77
N GLU A 7 5.62 14.64 -2.11
CA GLU A 7 6.42 14.95 -3.30
C GLU A 7 5.80 14.27 -4.54
N THR A 8 4.67 14.80 -5.01
CA THR A 8 3.88 14.20 -6.10
C THR A 8 4.70 13.95 -7.38
N GLN A 9 5.65 14.84 -7.72
CA GLN A 9 6.51 14.65 -8.89
C GLN A 9 7.40 13.42 -8.75
N LEU A 10 7.91 13.15 -7.55
CA LEU A 10 8.74 11.96 -7.29
C LEU A 10 7.89 10.69 -7.27
N LEU A 11 6.65 10.75 -6.79
CA LEU A 11 5.71 9.63 -6.90
C LEU A 11 5.41 9.28 -8.35
N GLU A 12 5.27 10.29 -9.20
CA GLU A 12 5.08 10.06 -10.65
C GLU A 12 6.33 9.43 -11.28
N GLU A 13 7.55 9.88 -10.91
CA GLU A 13 8.81 9.30 -11.38
C GLU A 13 8.91 7.81 -10.99
N LEU A 14 8.63 7.47 -9.72
CA LEU A 14 8.63 6.09 -9.26
C LEU A 14 7.57 5.25 -9.98
N TYR A 15 6.38 5.81 -10.18
CA TYR A 15 5.33 5.14 -10.94
C TYR A 15 5.74 4.82 -12.38
N GLN A 16 6.45 5.72 -13.07
CA GLN A 16 6.97 5.47 -14.42
C GLN A 16 8.00 4.33 -14.43
N ILE A 17 8.89 4.26 -13.44
CA ILE A 17 9.83 3.14 -13.28
C ILE A 17 9.06 1.81 -13.15
N ILE A 18 8.03 1.76 -12.30
CA ILE A 18 7.18 0.58 -12.12
C ILE A 18 6.49 0.17 -13.42
N GLN A 19 5.95 1.14 -14.18
CA GLN A 19 5.27 0.90 -15.45
C GLN A 19 6.21 0.37 -16.54
N GLU A 20 7.47 0.82 -16.56
CA GLU A 20 8.50 0.27 -17.49
C GLU A 20 8.76 -1.20 -17.19
N TRP A 21 8.89 -1.54 -15.91
CA TRP A 21 9.05 -2.92 -15.47
C TRP A 21 7.87 -3.81 -15.86
N GLU A 22 6.63 -3.40 -15.54
CA GLU A 22 5.43 -4.16 -15.90
C GLU A 22 5.32 -4.41 -17.40
N ARG A 23 5.64 -3.39 -18.22
CA ARG A 23 5.64 -3.52 -19.67
C ARG A 23 6.68 -4.53 -20.13
N THR A 24 7.85 -4.56 -19.50
CA THR A 24 8.91 -5.53 -19.80
C THR A 24 8.48 -6.95 -19.45
N GLU A 25 7.89 -7.15 -18.27
CA GLU A 25 7.32 -8.44 -17.85
C GLU A 25 6.24 -8.91 -18.82
N GLY A 26 5.32 -8.04 -19.21
CA GLY A 26 4.26 -8.37 -20.19
C GLY A 26 4.77 -8.70 -21.60
N GLN A 27 6.00 -8.28 -21.94
CA GLN A 27 6.64 -8.54 -23.24
C GLN A 27 7.64 -9.70 -23.21
N GLN A 28 7.79 -10.43 -22.12
CA GLN A 28 8.77 -11.51 -21.96
C GLN A 28 8.77 -12.50 -23.14
N HIS A 29 7.60 -12.88 -23.64
CA HIS A 29 7.48 -13.83 -24.76
C HIS A 29 7.76 -13.23 -26.15
N GLN A 30 7.93 -11.91 -26.24
CA GLN A 30 8.14 -11.19 -27.50
C GLN A 30 9.60 -10.74 -27.67
N LEU A 31 10.39 -10.79 -26.61
CA LEU A 31 11.79 -10.38 -26.57
C LEU A 31 12.70 -11.61 -26.64
N SER A 32 13.90 -11.44 -27.16
CA SER A 32 14.96 -12.43 -26.92
C SER A 32 15.37 -12.42 -25.45
N GLU A 33 15.94 -13.53 -24.98
CA GLU A 33 16.40 -13.67 -23.59
C GLU A 33 17.36 -12.56 -23.20
N ASP A 34 18.34 -12.26 -24.06
CA ASP A 34 19.32 -11.19 -23.81
C ASP A 34 18.69 -9.79 -23.72
N GLU A 35 17.72 -9.50 -24.59
CA GLU A 35 16.98 -8.23 -24.58
C GLU A 35 16.11 -8.10 -23.32
N TYR A 36 15.44 -9.18 -22.94
CA TYR A 36 14.62 -9.22 -21.74
C TYR A 36 15.45 -8.99 -20.47
N LEU A 37 16.57 -9.73 -20.32
CA LEU A 37 17.46 -9.58 -19.18
C LEU A 37 18.08 -8.17 -19.13
N SER A 38 18.51 -7.63 -20.27
CA SER A 38 19.07 -6.27 -20.34
C SER A 38 18.08 -5.20 -19.89
N LYS A 39 16.79 -5.35 -20.22
CA LYS A 39 15.73 -4.42 -19.76
C LYS A 39 15.45 -4.56 -18.27
N LEU A 40 15.47 -5.77 -17.72
CA LEU A 40 15.33 -5.99 -16.28
C LEU A 40 16.48 -5.38 -15.50
N ASP A 41 17.72 -5.54 -15.98
CA ASP A 41 18.90 -4.93 -15.35
C ASP A 41 18.82 -3.40 -15.37
N GLU A 42 18.35 -2.81 -16.49
CA GLU A 42 18.15 -1.36 -16.58
C GLU A 42 17.08 -0.88 -15.58
N TYR A 43 15.97 -1.59 -15.49
CA TYR A 43 14.92 -1.31 -14.50
C TYR A 43 15.48 -1.37 -13.08
N GLN A 44 16.15 -2.47 -12.71
CA GLN A 44 16.70 -2.65 -11.37
C GLN A 44 17.66 -1.52 -11.02
N ARG A 45 18.55 -1.14 -11.94
CA ARG A 45 19.46 -0.02 -11.73
C ARG A 45 18.71 1.31 -11.49
N LYS A 46 17.65 1.60 -12.26
CA LYS A 46 16.84 2.82 -12.06
C LYS A 46 16.14 2.81 -10.71
N LEU A 47 15.62 1.67 -10.30
CA LEU A 47 14.95 1.51 -9.01
C LEU A 47 15.95 1.68 -7.86
N ASP A 48 17.10 1.01 -7.91
CA ASP A 48 18.14 1.11 -6.88
C ASP A 48 18.63 2.56 -6.72
N GLU A 49 18.87 3.28 -7.84
CA GLU A 49 19.26 4.69 -7.83
C GLU A 49 18.17 5.59 -7.20
N PHE A 50 16.90 5.29 -7.46
CA PHE A 50 15.77 6.01 -6.88
C PHE A 50 15.64 5.73 -5.38
N GLU A 51 15.72 4.47 -4.98
CA GLU A 51 15.63 4.03 -3.59
C GLU A 51 16.73 4.65 -2.74
N ASP A 52 17.97 4.59 -3.20
CA ASP A 52 19.13 5.18 -2.52
C ASP A 52 18.99 6.70 -2.38
N LYS A 53 18.60 7.38 -3.45
CA LYS A 53 18.48 8.84 -3.48
C LYS A 53 17.41 9.38 -2.56
N TYR A 54 16.28 8.68 -2.45
CA TYR A 54 15.10 9.17 -1.74
C TYR A 54 14.81 8.39 -0.44
N ASN A 55 15.70 7.48 -0.06
CA ASN A 55 15.57 6.62 1.11
C ASN A 55 14.22 5.85 1.13
N VAL A 56 13.82 5.39 -0.04
CA VAL A 56 12.65 4.54 -0.28
C VAL A 56 13.12 3.10 -0.29
N SER A 57 12.29 2.15 -0.02
CA SER A 57 12.61 0.73 -0.19
C SER A 57 11.36 -0.06 -0.58
N ASP A 58 11.52 -1.01 -1.48
CA ASP A 58 10.49 -2.00 -1.77
C ASP A 58 10.21 -2.81 -0.50
N ILE A 59 8.93 -2.85 -0.09
CA ILE A 59 8.45 -3.62 1.05
C ILE A 59 7.88 -4.95 0.57
N GLY A 60 7.32 -4.99 -0.61
CA GLY A 60 6.76 -6.19 -1.17
C GLY A 60 5.81 -5.97 -2.34
N LYS A 61 5.72 -7.00 -3.14
CA LYS A 61 4.87 -7.05 -4.31
C LYS A 61 3.77 -8.08 -4.12
N GLY A 62 2.53 -7.62 -4.23
CA GLY A 62 1.36 -8.47 -4.38
C GLY A 62 1.05 -8.77 -5.85
N ARG A 63 -0.10 -9.37 -6.09
CA ARG A 63 -0.60 -9.66 -7.45
C ARG A 63 -0.87 -8.38 -8.24
N ASP A 64 -1.52 -7.42 -7.60
CA ASP A 64 -2.11 -6.25 -8.27
C ASP A 64 -1.51 -4.93 -7.77
N ARG A 65 -0.56 -4.99 -6.82
CA ARG A 65 0.08 -3.82 -6.20
C ARG A 65 1.53 -4.09 -5.81
N ILE A 66 2.33 -3.03 -5.82
CA ILE A 66 3.66 -2.99 -5.21
C ILE A 66 3.68 -1.91 -4.12
N THR A 67 4.35 -2.21 -3.01
CA THR A 67 4.36 -1.35 -1.82
C THR A 67 5.78 -0.94 -1.48
N PHE A 68 5.98 0.37 -1.30
CA PHE A 68 7.25 0.97 -0.88
C PHE A 68 7.13 1.65 0.49
N SER A 69 8.22 1.71 1.23
CA SER A 69 8.37 2.67 2.31
C SER A 69 8.34 4.09 1.73
N SER A 70 7.83 5.06 2.46
CA SER A 70 7.68 6.41 1.92
C SER A 70 9.01 7.19 1.80
N GLY A 71 10.03 6.83 2.60
CA GLY A 71 11.30 7.55 2.61
C GLY A 71 11.10 9.06 2.74
N SER A 72 11.73 9.82 1.84
CA SER A 72 11.58 11.27 1.75
C SER A 72 10.41 11.74 0.86
N LEU A 73 9.65 10.81 0.24
CA LEU A 73 8.53 11.14 -0.64
C LEU A 73 7.30 11.65 0.13
N VAL A 74 7.17 11.24 1.39
CA VAL A 74 6.11 11.71 2.30
C VAL A 74 6.75 12.13 3.60
N THR A 75 6.55 13.39 3.97
CA THR A 75 7.05 13.93 5.23
C THR A 75 5.89 14.45 6.07
N SER A 76 6.02 14.32 7.37
CA SER A 76 5.07 14.88 8.33
C SER A 76 5.80 15.39 9.57
N SER A 77 5.10 16.16 10.39
CA SER A 77 5.59 16.62 11.69
C SER A 77 5.43 15.55 12.79
N SER A 78 4.78 14.43 12.48
CA SER A 78 4.52 13.34 13.42
C SER A 78 5.57 12.23 13.29
N GLU A 79 5.63 11.34 14.30
CA GLU A 79 6.48 10.14 14.28
C GLU A 79 5.87 8.99 13.45
N VAL A 80 4.81 9.27 12.70
CA VAL A 80 4.14 8.26 11.86
C VAL A 80 4.99 7.97 10.63
N SER A 81 5.18 6.70 10.35
CA SER A 81 5.78 6.21 9.10
C SER A 81 4.68 5.87 8.10
N TYR A 82 5.00 5.99 6.82
CA TYR A 82 4.04 5.76 5.74
C TYR A 82 4.53 4.69 4.78
N VAL A 83 3.58 4.08 4.10
CA VAL A 83 3.82 3.24 2.93
C VAL A 83 3.07 3.82 1.74
N ILE A 84 3.59 3.57 0.55
CA ILE A 84 2.97 3.97 -0.71
C ILE A 84 2.67 2.68 -1.47
N LYS A 85 1.39 2.49 -1.80
CA LYS A 85 0.93 1.33 -2.58
C LYS A 85 0.63 1.80 -4.00
N PHE A 86 1.40 1.32 -4.96
CA PHE A 86 1.16 1.57 -6.38
C PHE A 86 0.34 0.44 -6.99
N SER A 87 -0.66 0.80 -7.78
CA SER A 87 -1.40 -0.16 -8.60
C SER A 87 -0.54 -0.61 -9.77
N LEU A 88 -0.50 -1.90 -9.99
CA LEU A 88 -0.05 -2.51 -11.24
C LEU A 88 -1.18 -2.43 -12.29
N SER A 89 -0.89 -2.65 -13.58
CA SER A 89 -1.76 -2.27 -14.71
C SER A 89 -3.24 -2.64 -14.58
N ASP A 90 -3.54 -3.74 -13.88
CA ASP A 90 -4.92 -4.20 -13.66
C ASP A 90 -5.42 -3.90 -12.24
N GLY A 91 -4.59 -3.28 -11.40
CA GLY A 91 -4.83 -3.11 -9.96
C GLY A 91 -5.54 -1.81 -9.54
N TYR A 92 -5.90 -0.92 -10.49
CA TYR A 92 -6.60 0.34 -10.16
C TYR A 92 -7.86 0.14 -9.33
N GLN A 93 -8.58 -0.95 -9.58
CA GLN A 93 -9.80 -1.29 -8.85
C GLN A 93 -9.55 -1.48 -7.36
N GLN A 94 -8.40 -2.02 -6.96
CA GLN A 94 -8.08 -2.23 -5.55
C GLN A 94 -7.84 -0.91 -4.81
N ASN A 95 -7.09 0.02 -5.40
CA ASN A 95 -6.89 1.33 -4.81
C ASN A 95 -8.21 2.12 -4.74
N ASP A 96 -9.03 2.08 -5.80
CA ASP A 96 -10.33 2.74 -5.83
C ASP A 96 -11.28 2.16 -4.78
N GLU A 97 -11.31 0.85 -4.62
CA GLU A 97 -12.12 0.18 -3.59
C GLU A 97 -11.65 0.54 -2.18
N GLU A 98 -10.34 0.56 -1.93
CA GLU A 98 -9.76 0.92 -0.64
C GLU A 98 -10.06 2.38 -0.26
N ILE A 99 -9.95 3.32 -1.22
CA ILE A 99 -10.32 4.71 -1.03
C ILE A 99 -11.81 4.86 -0.75
N ARG A 100 -12.66 4.25 -1.59
CA ARG A 100 -14.11 4.28 -1.42
C ARG A 100 -14.55 3.74 -0.07
N LEU A 101 -13.98 2.64 0.38
CA LEU A 101 -14.24 2.09 1.70
C LEU A 101 -13.81 3.06 2.80
N TRP A 102 -12.58 3.59 2.72
CA TRP A 102 -12.09 4.57 3.67
C TRP A 102 -12.99 5.81 3.79
N GLU A 103 -13.46 6.34 2.67
CA GLU A 103 -14.36 7.48 2.66
C GLU A 103 -15.71 7.20 3.34
N ASN A 104 -16.21 5.96 3.22
CA ASN A 104 -17.48 5.52 3.80
C ASN A 104 -17.38 5.08 5.27
N LEU A 105 -16.17 4.75 5.77
CA LEU A 105 -15.99 4.39 7.17
C LEU A 105 -16.28 5.57 8.09
N GLY A 106 -17.10 5.35 9.11
CA GLY A 106 -17.28 6.28 10.22
C GLY A 106 -16.00 6.43 11.06
N SER A 107 -15.95 7.48 11.89
CA SER A 107 -14.78 7.77 12.75
C SER A 107 -14.36 6.55 13.57
N ASP A 108 -15.31 5.86 14.18
CA ASP A 108 -15.06 4.74 15.08
C ASP A 108 -14.47 3.54 14.33
N ALA A 109 -14.98 3.22 13.12
CA ALA A 109 -14.46 2.15 12.31
C ALA A 109 -13.06 2.46 11.76
N ARG A 110 -12.75 3.75 11.47
CA ARG A 110 -11.41 4.18 11.02
C ARG A 110 -10.32 3.94 12.07
N GLU A 111 -10.66 3.84 13.34
CA GLU A 111 -9.69 3.48 14.39
C GLU A 111 -9.18 2.03 14.29
N HIS A 112 -9.91 1.16 13.57
CA HIS A 112 -9.60 -0.27 13.44
C HIS A 112 -9.01 -0.65 12.08
N VAL A 113 -8.68 0.34 11.26
CA VAL A 113 -8.02 0.15 9.95
C VAL A 113 -6.79 1.04 9.84
N ALA A 114 -5.82 0.63 9.03
CA ALA A 114 -4.66 1.48 8.74
C ALA A 114 -5.14 2.73 7.97
N ARG A 115 -4.73 3.91 8.44
CA ARG A 115 -5.24 5.19 7.96
C ARG A 115 -4.74 5.49 6.54
N LEU A 116 -5.63 6.00 5.68
CA LEU A 116 -5.23 6.62 4.43
C LEU A 116 -5.00 8.11 4.65
N TYR A 117 -3.89 8.62 4.10
CA TYR A 117 -3.46 10.01 4.22
C TYR A 117 -3.55 10.77 2.90
N GLY A 118 -3.50 10.08 1.77
CA GLY A 118 -3.60 10.68 0.45
C GLY A 118 -3.68 9.64 -0.66
N TRP A 119 -4.05 10.09 -1.84
CA TRP A 119 -4.12 9.27 -3.04
C TRP A 119 -4.04 10.11 -4.30
N ASP A 120 -3.70 9.49 -5.40
CA ASP A 120 -3.74 10.07 -6.73
C ASP A 120 -5.18 10.15 -7.28
N ASP A 121 -5.50 11.20 -8.00
CA ASP A 121 -6.82 11.36 -8.63
C ASP A 121 -7.16 10.22 -9.59
N ASN A 122 -6.15 9.65 -10.24
CA ASN A 122 -6.29 8.51 -11.14
C ASN A 122 -6.16 7.16 -10.43
N ARG A 123 -6.10 7.14 -9.11
CA ARG A 123 -6.02 5.91 -8.29
C ARG A 123 -4.75 5.06 -8.50
N ARG A 124 -3.72 5.64 -9.09
CA ARG A 124 -2.45 4.95 -9.38
C ARG A 124 -1.66 4.60 -8.13
N TRP A 125 -1.76 5.43 -7.09
CA TRP A 125 -1.14 5.19 -5.79
C TRP A 125 -2.02 5.69 -4.63
N ILE A 126 -1.77 5.12 -3.46
CA ILE A 126 -2.32 5.55 -2.17
C ILE A 126 -1.19 5.65 -1.14
N ILE A 127 -1.33 6.58 -0.21
CA ILE A 127 -0.44 6.75 0.95
C ILE A 127 -1.19 6.27 2.19
N GLN A 128 -0.61 5.29 2.87
CA GLN A 128 -1.21 4.66 4.04
C GLN A 128 -0.27 4.69 5.24
N GLU A 129 -0.82 4.68 6.45
CA GLU A 129 -0.11 4.43 7.68
C GLU A 129 0.70 3.13 7.59
N ARG A 130 1.99 3.21 7.92
CA ARG A 130 2.81 2.01 8.06
C ARG A 130 2.52 1.37 9.41
N VAL A 131 2.09 0.13 9.40
CA VAL A 131 1.89 -0.69 10.58
C VAL A 131 2.84 -1.87 10.57
N SER A 132 3.18 -2.39 11.73
CA SER A 132 4.02 -3.58 11.85
C SER A 132 3.18 -4.82 11.62
N GLN A 133 3.61 -5.70 10.73
CA GLN A 133 2.93 -6.98 10.52
C GLN A 133 3.01 -7.83 11.81
N ILE A 134 1.88 -8.36 12.22
CA ILE A 134 1.83 -9.27 13.37
C ILE A 134 2.25 -10.66 12.90
N THR A 135 3.35 -11.16 13.46
CA THR A 135 3.91 -12.48 13.11
C THR A 135 3.11 -13.65 13.66
N SER A 136 2.15 -13.42 14.53
CA SER A 136 1.19 -14.43 15.00
C SER A 136 0.01 -13.75 15.66
N THR A 137 -1.19 -14.06 15.37
CA THR A 137 -2.14 -14.77 16.22
C THR A 137 -3.56 -14.54 15.76
N SER A 138 -4.34 -15.60 15.83
CA SER A 138 -5.79 -15.59 15.76
C SER A 138 -6.44 -14.54 16.68
N SER A 139 -5.79 -14.12 17.79
CA SER A 139 -6.35 -13.16 18.74
C SER A 139 -6.40 -11.73 18.20
N ALA A 140 -5.34 -11.23 17.57
CA ALA A 140 -5.35 -9.88 16.98
C ALA A 140 -6.33 -9.78 15.81
N THR A 141 -6.37 -10.79 14.94
CA THR A 141 -7.33 -10.89 13.85
C THR A 141 -8.77 -10.91 14.39
N GLN A 142 -9.03 -11.71 15.44
CA GLN A 142 -10.34 -11.76 16.07
C GLN A 142 -10.72 -10.41 16.68
N THR A 143 -9.78 -9.71 17.32
CA THR A 143 -10.01 -8.36 17.87
C THR A 143 -10.40 -7.36 16.78
N VAL A 144 -9.70 -7.38 15.63
CA VAL A 144 -10.05 -6.50 14.49
C VAL A 144 -11.45 -6.81 13.97
N ILE A 145 -11.79 -8.10 13.82
CA ILE A 145 -13.13 -8.53 13.38
C ILE A 145 -14.21 -8.00 14.36
N GLU A 146 -14.06 -8.27 15.65
CA GLU A 146 -15.05 -7.87 16.67
C GLU A 146 -15.20 -6.33 16.73
N ASN A 147 -14.11 -5.59 16.63
CA ASN A 147 -14.14 -4.14 16.63
C ASN A 147 -14.88 -3.58 15.40
N LEU A 148 -14.55 -4.06 14.20
CA LEU A 148 -15.24 -3.66 12.97
C LEU A 148 -16.72 -4.04 13.01
N GLU A 149 -17.05 -5.23 13.51
CA GLU A 149 -18.42 -5.68 13.68
C GLU A 149 -19.22 -4.80 14.65
N SER A 150 -18.60 -4.33 15.73
CA SER A 150 -19.21 -3.41 16.67
C SER A 150 -19.52 -2.05 16.05
N CYS A 151 -18.77 -1.65 15.04
CA CYS A 151 -18.97 -0.43 14.26
C CYS A 151 -19.90 -0.63 13.04
N GLY A 152 -20.52 -1.80 12.89
CA GLY A 152 -21.45 -2.09 11.80
C GLY A 152 -20.80 -2.58 10.51
N TRP A 153 -19.55 -3.03 10.55
CA TRP A 153 -18.83 -3.52 9.39
C TRP A 153 -18.51 -5.01 9.49
N VAL A 154 -18.53 -5.71 8.37
CA VAL A 154 -18.22 -7.14 8.28
C VAL A 154 -17.14 -7.36 7.22
N GLY A 155 -16.05 -8.01 7.62
CA GLY A 155 -15.00 -8.44 6.70
C GLY A 155 -15.18 -9.91 6.32
N THR A 156 -15.19 -10.23 5.04
CA THR A 156 -15.34 -11.62 4.56
C THR A 156 -14.01 -12.34 4.41
N ASP A 157 -12.88 -11.63 4.41
CA ASP A 157 -11.55 -12.20 4.19
C ASP A 157 -10.48 -11.51 5.06
N ILE A 158 -10.79 -11.26 6.34
CA ILE A 158 -9.81 -10.73 7.29
C ILE A 158 -8.92 -11.88 7.74
N ARG A 159 -7.67 -11.88 7.26
CA ARG A 159 -6.65 -12.90 7.55
C ARG A 159 -5.52 -12.32 8.39
N PRO A 160 -4.75 -13.16 9.12
CA PRO A 160 -3.62 -12.68 9.92
C PRO A 160 -2.61 -11.84 9.13
N GLU A 161 -2.35 -12.20 7.86
CA GLU A 161 -1.43 -11.46 6.98
C GLU A 161 -1.90 -10.06 6.63
N ASN A 162 -3.20 -9.77 6.79
CA ASN A 162 -3.80 -8.47 6.54
C ASN A 162 -4.03 -7.65 7.82
N VAL A 163 -3.53 -8.14 8.96
CA VAL A 163 -3.62 -7.46 10.25
C VAL A 163 -2.24 -7.05 10.72
N GLY A 164 -2.11 -5.80 11.10
CA GLY A 164 -0.89 -5.22 11.67
C GLY A 164 -1.15 -4.49 12.98
N GLU A 165 -0.10 -4.05 13.65
CA GLU A 165 -0.17 -3.22 14.85
C GLU A 165 0.39 -1.83 14.59
N ARG A 166 -0.28 -0.81 15.11
CA ARG A 166 0.25 0.55 15.16
C ARG A 166 1.46 0.60 16.09
N PRO A 167 2.65 1.06 15.62
CA PRO A 167 3.86 1.06 16.41
C PRO A 167 3.76 1.85 17.73
N THR A 168 2.93 2.90 17.76
CA THR A 168 2.77 3.79 18.89
C THR A 168 1.83 3.28 19.98
N THR A 169 0.87 2.41 19.63
CA THR A 169 -0.20 1.99 20.54
C THR A 169 -0.32 0.49 20.70
N ASN A 170 0.36 -0.29 19.86
CA ASN A 170 0.18 -1.74 19.71
C ASN A 170 -1.29 -2.12 19.43
N HIS A 171 -2.07 -1.19 18.86
CA HIS A 171 -3.46 -1.43 18.53
C HIS A 171 -3.53 -2.21 17.20
N PRO A 172 -4.20 -3.39 17.18
CA PRO A 172 -4.33 -4.17 15.95
C PRO A 172 -5.31 -3.50 14.98
N VAL A 173 -4.93 -3.43 13.71
CA VAL A 173 -5.69 -2.80 12.64
C VAL A 173 -5.65 -3.63 11.37
N LEU A 174 -6.69 -3.50 10.54
CA LEU A 174 -6.72 -4.05 9.19
C LEU A 174 -5.84 -3.22 8.26
N MET A 175 -4.89 -3.86 7.55
CA MET A 175 -3.93 -3.19 6.66
C MET A 175 -4.44 -3.03 5.23
N ASP A 176 -5.34 -3.89 4.80
CA ASP A 176 -5.85 -3.94 3.43
C ASP A 176 -7.38 -3.87 3.45
N LEU A 177 -7.93 -2.71 3.04
CA LEU A 177 -9.37 -2.47 3.04
C LEU A 177 -10.09 -3.11 1.85
N GLY A 178 -9.37 -3.36 0.75
CA GLY A 178 -9.94 -3.92 -0.48
C GLY A 178 -10.41 -5.37 -0.36
N ILE A 179 -10.29 -6.00 0.83
CA ILE A 179 -10.58 -7.42 1.04
C ILE A 179 -11.97 -7.60 1.66
N GLY A 180 -13.00 -7.31 0.87
CA GLY A 180 -14.36 -7.71 1.21
C GLY A 180 -14.96 -7.09 2.48
N LEU A 181 -14.50 -5.91 2.90
CA LEU A 181 -15.13 -5.15 3.98
C LEU A 181 -16.45 -4.54 3.47
N ARG A 182 -17.54 -4.78 4.17
CA ARG A 182 -18.87 -4.27 3.82
C ARG A 182 -19.65 -3.86 5.05
N GLU A 183 -20.56 -2.93 4.87
CA GLU A 183 -21.54 -2.56 5.90
C GLU A 183 -22.52 -3.73 6.17
N LYS A 184 -22.92 -3.89 7.45
CA LYS A 184 -23.89 -4.92 7.89
C LYS A 184 -25.27 -4.70 7.32
#